data_5f8796e0251bd2bbd652030db38eb3c1
#
_entry.id   5f8796e0251bd2bbd652030db38eb3c1
#
_cell.length_a   1.000
_cell.length_b   1.000
_cell.length_c   1.000
_cell.angle_alpha   90.00
_cell.angle_beta   90.00
_cell.angle_gamma   90.00
#
_symmetry.space_group_name_H-M   'P 1'
#
loop_
_entity.id
_entity.type
_entity.pdbx_description
1 polymer ?
#
loop_
_entity_poly.entity_id
_entity_poly.type
_entity_poly.pdbx_seq_one_letter_code
_entity_poly.pdbx_strand_id
1 'polypeptide(L)'
;MAKKWTEDEQILALNLYHLLPFGRLHKGAKEIISLASIMERTPSSVAMKLCNFASLDPKIYETGRKGLKGASKGDRELWSWHLENSDKFQEKSQILLEILSKNDVLSSDDIKAQTKIIKTEKTSIVKTRIGQSIFRKMVLENYESKCCFSGVDIPQLLVASHIVPWADREDVRLNPR
;
A
#
# COMPACT_ATOMS: atom_id res chain seq x y z
N MET A 1 0.28 19.52 21.13
CA MET A 1 -0.33 18.18 21.31
C MET A 1 -0.11 17.36 20.05
N ALA A 2 0.16 16.04 20.17
CA ALA A 2 0.30 15.19 18.99
C ALA A 2 -1.05 15.05 18.26
N LYS A 3 -1.07 15.30 16.93
CA LYS A 3 -2.26 15.17 16.08
C LYS A 3 -2.74 13.70 16.14
N LYS A 4 -4.00 13.46 16.49
CA LYS A 4 -4.59 12.10 16.46
C LYS A 4 -4.56 11.54 15.03
N TRP A 5 -4.39 10.24 14.90
CA TRP A 5 -4.47 9.55 13.62
C TRP A 5 -5.93 9.43 13.19
N THR A 6 -6.24 9.86 11.97
CA THR A 6 -7.54 9.59 11.36
C THR A 6 -7.58 8.17 10.80
N GLU A 7 -8.77 7.64 10.53
CA GLU A 7 -8.94 6.34 9.93
C GLU A 7 -8.26 6.25 8.55
N ASP A 8 -8.42 7.28 7.72
CA ASP A 8 -7.82 7.34 6.39
C ASP A 8 -6.28 7.36 6.44
N GLU A 9 -5.70 8.12 7.35
CA GLU A 9 -4.25 8.13 7.58
C GLU A 9 -3.74 6.74 8.03
N GLN A 10 -4.52 6.03 8.86
CA GLN A 10 -4.17 4.68 9.31
C GLN A 10 -4.24 3.67 8.16
N ILE A 11 -5.26 3.76 7.29
CA ILE A 11 -5.40 2.92 6.10
C ILE A 11 -4.23 3.13 5.16
N LEU A 12 -3.85 4.38 4.88
CA LEU A 12 -2.69 4.71 4.06
C LEU A 12 -1.38 4.19 4.66
N ALA A 13 -1.21 4.32 5.97
CA ALA A 13 -0.04 3.80 6.67
C ALA A 13 -0.01 2.26 6.64
N LEU A 14 -1.14 1.58 6.83
CA LEU A 14 -1.23 0.13 6.74
C LEU A 14 -0.97 -0.37 5.30
N ASN A 15 -1.48 0.34 4.30
CA ASN A 15 -1.18 0.03 2.90
C ASN A 15 0.34 0.15 2.62
N LEU A 16 0.97 1.24 3.08
CA LEU A 16 2.42 1.39 2.95
C LEU A 16 3.21 0.31 3.70
N TYR A 17 2.72 -0.13 4.87
CA TYR A 17 3.30 -1.24 5.63
C TYR A 17 3.38 -2.51 4.79
N HIS A 18 2.32 -2.86 4.07
CA HIS A 18 2.30 -4.05 3.20
C HIS A 18 3.23 -3.94 1.99
N LEU A 19 3.58 -2.73 1.57
CA LEU A 19 4.46 -2.50 0.42
C LEU A 19 5.95 -2.52 0.78
N LEU A 20 6.30 -2.30 2.06
CA LEU A 20 7.68 -2.14 2.49
C LEU A 20 8.18 -3.39 3.24
N PRO A 21 9.40 -3.86 2.93
CA PRO A 21 10.04 -4.87 3.76
C PRO A 21 10.36 -4.30 5.15
N PHE A 22 10.33 -5.14 6.18
CA PHE A 22 10.52 -4.74 7.59
C PHE A 22 11.76 -3.85 7.81
N GLY A 23 12.88 -4.14 7.15
CA GLY A 23 14.11 -3.36 7.28
C GLY A 23 14.01 -1.93 6.74
N ARG A 24 12.94 -1.57 6.01
CA ARG A 24 12.67 -0.22 5.49
C ARG A 24 11.67 0.57 6.32
N LEU A 25 11.20 0.05 7.44
CA LEU A 25 10.24 0.73 8.33
C LEU A 25 10.95 1.78 9.21
N HIS A 26 11.70 2.70 8.61
CA HIS A 26 12.44 3.74 9.32
C HIS A 26 12.24 5.11 8.68
N LYS A 27 12.41 6.18 9.47
CA LYS A 27 12.16 7.58 9.08
C LYS A 27 12.91 8.07 7.85
N GLY A 28 13.99 7.41 7.45
CA GLY A 28 14.80 7.74 6.28
C GLY A 28 14.35 7.06 4.99
N ALA A 29 13.35 6.20 5.01
CA ALA A 29 12.82 5.59 3.79
C ALA A 29 12.06 6.62 2.96
N LYS A 30 12.33 6.67 1.65
CA LYS A 30 11.75 7.69 0.74
C LYS A 30 10.22 7.62 0.72
N GLU A 31 9.66 6.43 0.73
CA GLU A 31 8.21 6.19 0.72
C GLU A 31 7.55 6.72 2.00
N ILE A 32 8.22 6.54 3.15
CA ILE A 32 7.76 7.07 4.43
C ILE A 32 7.83 8.60 4.46
N ILE A 33 8.90 9.19 3.92
CA ILE A 33 9.05 10.64 3.81
C ILE A 33 7.94 11.22 2.91
N SER A 34 7.69 10.61 1.74
CA SER A 34 6.64 11.05 0.83
C SER A 34 5.26 10.97 1.46
N LEU A 35 4.90 9.84 2.08
CA LEU A 35 3.60 9.70 2.74
C LEU A 35 3.45 10.66 3.92
N ALA A 36 4.52 10.87 4.69
CA ALA A 36 4.53 11.80 5.81
C ALA A 36 4.27 13.24 5.36
N SER A 37 4.89 13.67 4.26
CA SER A 37 4.66 15.00 3.65
C SER A 37 3.20 15.19 3.26
N ILE A 38 2.62 14.22 2.57
CA ILE A 38 1.23 14.26 2.10
C ILE A 38 0.24 14.33 3.29
N MET A 39 0.51 13.60 4.36
CA MET A 39 -0.35 13.56 5.56
C MET A 39 -0.04 14.70 6.55
N GLU A 40 0.87 15.61 6.22
CA GLU A 40 1.34 16.66 7.14
C GLU A 40 1.80 16.10 8.49
N ARG A 41 2.55 14.99 8.45
CA ARG A 41 3.13 14.32 9.61
C ARG A 41 4.64 14.24 9.52
N THR A 42 5.30 13.99 10.65
CA THR A 42 6.73 13.73 10.64
C THR A 42 7.02 12.30 10.13
N PRO A 43 8.11 12.09 9.37
CA PRO A 43 8.53 10.75 8.95
C PRO A 43 8.72 9.78 10.12
N SER A 44 9.15 10.29 11.29
CA SER A 44 9.26 9.47 12.50
C SER A 44 7.91 8.97 13.00
N SER A 45 6.85 9.81 12.93
CA SER A 45 5.50 9.42 13.34
C SER A 45 4.95 8.32 12.43
N VAL A 46 5.17 8.44 11.11
CA VAL A 46 4.76 7.41 10.14
C VAL A 46 5.54 6.12 10.36
N ALA A 47 6.87 6.18 10.47
CA ALA A 47 7.70 5.01 10.73
C ALA A 47 7.28 4.27 12.01
N MET A 48 6.98 5.01 13.10
CA MET A 48 6.45 4.41 14.34
C MET A 48 5.10 3.71 14.11
N LYS A 49 4.21 4.31 13.34
CA LYS A 49 2.90 3.70 13.00
C LYS A 49 3.08 2.39 12.24
N LEU A 50 3.98 2.34 11.25
CA LEU A 50 4.29 1.12 10.52
C LEU A 50 4.90 0.04 11.44
N CYS A 51 5.79 0.43 12.35
CA CYS A 51 6.35 -0.49 13.35
C CYS A 51 5.30 -1.00 14.35
N ASN A 52 4.25 -0.21 14.64
CA ASN A 52 3.12 -0.66 15.44
C ASN A 52 2.31 -1.74 14.68
N PHE A 53 2.05 -1.56 13.38
CA PHE A 53 1.43 -2.61 12.56
C PHE A 53 2.31 -3.86 12.49
N ALA A 54 3.63 -3.72 12.36
CA ALA A 54 4.56 -4.85 12.39
C ALA A 54 4.48 -5.64 13.70
N SER A 55 4.06 -5.02 14.81
CA SER A 55 3.84 -5.73 16.08
C SER A 55 2.54 -6.54 16.13
N LEU A 56 1.66 -6.36 15.14
CA LEU A 56 0.40 -7.11 15.00
C LEU A 56 0.53 -8.23 13.97
N ASP A 57 1.61 -8.24 13.17
CA ASP A 57 1.83 -9.19 12.08
C ASP A 57 2.51 -10.48 12.58
N PRO A 58 1.81 -11.63 12.56
CA PRO A 58 2.39 -12.90 12.96
C PRO A 58 3.64 -13.29 12.15
N LYS A 59 3.66 -12.96 10.85
CA LYS A 59 4.79 -13.23 9.95
C LYS A 59 6.09 -12.57 10.42
N ILE A 60 6.01 -11.42 11.08
CA ILE A 60 7.19 -10.73 11.64
C ILE A 60 7.75 -11.51 12.83
N TYR A 61 6.87 -12.03 13.70
CA TYR A 61 7.31 -12.83 14.85
C TYR A 61 7.98 -14.13 14.42
N GLU A 62 7.49 -14.80 13.39
CA GLU A 62 8.07 -16.03 12.85
C GLU A 62 9.51 -15.83 12.36
N THR A 63 9.86 -14.62 11.92
CA THR A 63 11.25 -14.27 11.54
C THR A 63 12.14 -13.93 12.72
N GLY A 64 11.67 -14.04 13.97
CA GLY A 64 12.37 -13.61 15.18
C GLY A 64 12.45 -12.09 15.38
N ARG A 65 11.82 -11.30 14.52
CA ARG A 65 11.77 -9.84 14.60
C ARG A 65 10.59 -9.39 15.46
N LYS A 66 10.67 -8.17 16.01
CA LYS A 66 9.60 -7.60 16.84
C LYS A 66 9.30 -6.17 16.37
N GLY A 67 8.02 -5.87 16.20
CA GLY A 67 7.54 -4.49 16.04
C GLY A 67 7.53 -3.74 17.39
N LEU A 68 7.14 -2.47 17.35
CA LEU A 68 6.96 -1.65 18.55
C LEU A 68 5.67 -2.03 19.29
N LYS A 69 5.75 -2.25 20.60
CA LYS A 69 4.60 -2.56 21.47
C LYS A 69 3.73 -1.33 21.75
N GLY A 70 3.39 -0.56 20.74
CA GLY A 70 2.64 0.71 20.87
C GLY A 70 1.39 0.77 20.00
N ALA A 71 0.92 -0.36 19.45
CA ALA A 71 -0.29 -0.40 18.64
C ALA A 71 -1.49 0.08 19.47
N SER A 72 -2.16 1.14 18.99
CA SER A 72 -3.37 1.69 19.59
C SER A 72 -4.57 0.77 19.39
N LYS A 73 -5.68 1.06 20.08
CA LYS A 73 -6.93 0.34 19.87
C LYS A 73 -7.36 0.40 18.39
N GLY A 74 -7.34 1.59 17.78
CA GLY A 74 -7.68 1.77 16.36
C GLY A 74 -6.75 1.00 15.40
N ASP A 75 -5.45 0.88 15.72
CA ASP A 75 -4.53 0.08 14.90
C ASP A 75 -4.90 -1.41 14.91
N ARG A 76 -5.33 -1.93 16.07
CA ARG A 76 -5.76 -3.34 16.21
C ARG A 76 -7.09 -3.59 15.53
N GLU A 77 -8.04 -2.67 15.68
CA GLU A 77 -9.35 -2.75 15.01
C GLU A 77 -9.18 -2.72 13.49
N LEU A 78 -8.37 -1.80 12.97
CA LEU A 78 -8.08 -1.73 11.53
C LEU A 78 -7.36 -2.98 11.04
N TRP A 79 -6.39 -3.50 11.81
CA TRP A 79 -5.67 -4.72 11.47
C TRP A 79 -6.63 -5.92 11.36
N SER A 80 -7.50 -6.12 12.35
CA SER A 80 -8.50 -7.20 12.33
C SER A 80 -9.48 -7.03 11.16
N TRP A 81 -9.99 -5.82 10.97
CA TRP A 81 -10.90 -5.52 9.88
C TRP A 81 -10.27 -5.76 8.50
N HIS A 82 -9.00 -5.38 8.30
CA HIS A 82 -8.25 -5.63 7.07
C HIS A 82 -8.11 -7.13 6.77
N LEU A 83 -7.87 -7.96 7.78
CA LEU A 83 -7.76 -9.42 7.59
C LEU A 83 -9.09 -10.05 7.15
N GLU A 84 -10.20 -9.54 7.67
CA GLU A 84 -11.55 -10.02 7.35
C GLU A 84 -12.11 -9.45 6.04
N ASN A 85 -11.67 -8.24 5.65
CA ASN A 85 -12.21 -7.48 4.53
C ASN A 85 -11.10 -6.97 3.60
N SER A 86 -10.23 -7.86 3.14
CA SER A 86 -9.05 -7.47 2.34
C SER A 86 -9.42 -6.69 1.08
N ASP A 87 -10.49 -7.09 0.39
CA ASP A 87 -10.94 -6.45 -0.85
C ASP A 87 -11.42 -5.01 -0.60
N LYS A 88 -12.24 -4.81 0.45
CA LYS A 88 -12.71 -3.46 0.83
C LYS A 88 -11.59 -2.56 1.32
N PHE A 89 -10.60 -3.13 2.02
CA PHE A 89 -9.41 -2.40 2.43
C PHE A 89 -8.62 -1.91 1.21
N GLN A 90 -8.43 -2.76 0.22
CA GLN A 90 -7.73 -2.45 -1.02
C GLN A 90 -8.44 -1.33 -1.78
N GLU A 91 -9.76 -1.47 -2.00
CA GLU A 91 -10.59 -0.46 -2.65
C GLU A 91 -10.48 0.89 -1.93
N LYS A 92 -10.69 0.91 -0.60
CA LYS A 92 -10.62 2.14 0.20
C LYS A 92 -9.23 2.78 0.16
N SER A 93 -8.16 1.98 0.26
CA SER A 93 -6.80 2.49 0.20
C SER A 93 -6.48 3.08 -1.18
N GLN A 94 -7.00 2.49 -2.26
CA GLN A 94 -6.81 3.00 -3.61
C GLN A 94 -7.53 4.32 -3.85
N ILE A 95 -8.78 4.44 -3.40
CA ILE A 95 -9.54 5.69 -3.47
C ILE A 95 -8.78 6.81 -2.73
N LEU A 96 -8.26 6.53 -1.54
CA LEU A 96 -7.50 7.52 -0.76
C LEU A 96 -6.22 7.95 -1.48
N LEU A 97 -5.48 7.03 -2.09
CA LEU A 97 -4.28 7.34 -2.87
C LEU A 97 -4.61 8.19 -4.10
N GLU A 98 -5.76 7.95 -4.75
CA GLU A 98 -6.21 8.76 -5.88
C GLU A 98 -6.57 10.19 -5.46
N ILE A 99 -7.25 10.36 -4.33
CA ILE A 99 -7.58 11.68 -3.79
C ILE A 99 -6.29 12.45 -3.49
N LEU A 100 -5.30 11.81 -2.87
CA LEU A 100 -4.01 12.42 -2.55
C LEU A 100 -3.25 12.82 -3.81
N SER A 101 -3.20 11.95 -4.82
CA SER A 101 -2.52 12.26 -6.09
C SER A 101 -3.15 13.42 -6.85
N LYS A 102 -4.46 13.63 -6.71
CA LYS A 102 -5.16 14.78 -7.30
C LYS A 102 -4.87 16.09 -6.55
N ASN A 103 -4.76 16.03 -5.24
CA ASN A 103 -4.46 17.21 -4.42
C ASN A 103 -3.01 17.70 -4.60
N ASP A 104 -2.06 16.80 -4.80
CA ASP A 104 -0.64 17.14 -5.06
C ASP A 104 -0.46 17.85 -6.42
N VAL A 105 -1.35 17.60 -7.38
CA VAL A 105 -1.38 18.29 -8.69
C VAL A 105 -1.95 19.71 -8.62
N LEU A 106 -2.74 20.03 -7.59
CA LEU A 106 -3.35 21.34 -7.41
C LEU A 106 -2.46 22.36 -6.69
N SER A 107 -1.38 21.92 -6.05
CA SER A 107 -0.47 22.78 -5.27
C SER A 107 0.75 23.31 -6.03
N SER A 108 0.94 22.96 -7.30
CA SER A 108 2.07 23.44 -8.11
C SER A 108 1.58 24.37 -9.24
N ASP A 109 1.55 25.68 -8.96
CA ASP A 109 1.12 26.73 -9.90
C ASP A 109 2.04 26.94 -11.13
N ASP A 110 3.18 26.25 -11.20
CA ASP A 110 4.20 26.46 -12.26
C ASP A 110 4.14 25.48 -13.47
N ILE A 111 3.12 24.60 -13.54
CA ILE A 111 3.06 23.57 -14.61
C ILE A 111 1.87 23.78 -15.58
N LYS A 112 1.33 25.00 -15.69
CA LYS A 112 0.11 25.23 -16.50
C LYS A 112 0.29 25.27 -18.02
N ALA A 113 1.49 25.28 -18.55
CA ALA A 113 1.72 25.48 -19.99
C ALA A 113 2.08 24.24 -20.83
N GLN A 114 2.51 23.14 -20.25
CA GLN A 114 2.95 21.95 -21.01
C GLN A 114 2.18 20.65 -20.70
N THR A 115 1.13 20.69 -19.89
CA THR A 115 0.58 19.51 -19.22
C THR A 115 -0.71 18.95 -19.85
N LYS A 116 -1.19 19.49 -20.99
CA LYS A 116 -2.49 19.05 -21.54
C LYS A 116 -2.47 17.67 -22.23
N ILE A 117 -1.31 17.21 -22.68
CA ILE A 117 -1.18 15.92 -23.38
C ILE A 117 -0.56 14.83 -22.47
N ILE A 118 0.31 15.23 -21.54
CA ILE A 118 1.04 14.28 -20.67
C ILE A 118 0.21 13.80 -19.46
N LYS A 119 -0.86 14.52 -19.09
CA LYS A 119 -1.68 14.24 -17.89
C LYS A 119 -2.45 12.92 -17.93
N THR A 120 -2.95 12.52 -19.07
CA THR A 120 -3.82 11.34 -19.19
C THR A 120 -3.01 10.05 -19.09
N GLU A 121 -1.84 9.99 -19.71
CA GLU A 121 -1.01 8.78 -19.72
C GLU A 121 -0.24 8.56 -18.40
N LYS A 122 0.34 9.63 -17.81
CA LYS A 122 1.06 9.49 -16.52
C LYS A 122 0.16 9.09 -15.36
N THR A 123 -1.04 9.67 -15.28
CA THR A 123 -2.00 9.32 -14.21
C THR A 123 -2.52 7.89 -14.39
N SER A 124 -2.77 7.45 -15.62
CA SER A 124 -3.14 6.09 -15.96
C SER A 124 -2.02 5.09 -15.61
N ILE A 125 -0.78 5.39 -15.97
CA ILE A 125 0.40 4.52 -15.69
C ILE A 125 0.67 4.40 -14.18
N VAL A 126 0.55 5.48 -13.41
CA VAL A 126 0.73 5.45 -11.94
C VAL A 126 -0.37 4.63 -11.27
N LYS A 127 -1.63 4.82 -11.66
CA LYS A 127 -2.77 4.02 -11.17
C LYS A 127 -2.57 2.52 -11.44
N THR A 128 -2.21 2.18 -12.67
CA THR A 128 -1.96 0.80 -13.09
C THR A 128 -0.80 0.19 -12.31
N ARG A 129 0.30 0.92 -12.07
CA ARG A 129 1.47 0.41 -11.34
C ARG A 129 1.19 0.16 -9.86
N ILE A 130 0.45 1.02 -9.18
CA ILE A 130 0.12 0.83 -7.76
C ILE A 130 -0.78 -0.38 -7.57
N GLY A 131 -1.86 -0.48 -8.32
CA GLY A 131 -2.78 -1.63 -8.26
C GLY A 131 -2.10 -2.95 -8.64
N GLN A 132 -1.26 -2.94 -9.68
CA GLN A 132 -0.55 -4.16 -10.12
C GLN A 132 0.50 -4.64 -9.11
N SER A 133 1.20 -3.76 -8.42
CA SER A 133 2.18 -4.16 -7.41
C SER A 133 1.52 -4.81 -6.19
N ILE A 134 0.37 -4.29 -5.78
CA ILE A 134 -0.42 -4.85 -4.68
C ILE A 134 -1.01 -6.19 -5.09
N PHE A 135 -1.66 -6.27 -6.25
CA PHE A 135 -2.20 -7.50 -6.81
C PHE A 135 -1.12 -8.58 -6.92
N ARG A 136 0.05 -8.25 -7.50
CA ARG A 136 1.18 -9.17 -7.59
C ARG A 136 1.62 -9.70 -6.22
N LYS A 137 1.71 -8.84 -5.21
CA LYS A 137 2.12 -9.25 -3.86
C LYS A 137 1.10 -10.22 -3.27
N MET A 138 -0.20 -9.92 -3.37
CA MET A 138 -1.27 -10.78 -2.87
C MET A 138 -1.29 -12.14 -3.57
N VAL A 139 -1.12 -12.17 -4.89
CA VAL A 139 -1.02 -13.43 -5.65
C VAL A 139 0.18 -14.24 -5.19
N LEU A 140 1.36 -13.63 -5.08
CA LEU A 140 2.56 -14.34 -4.62
C LEU A 140 2.43 -14.86 -3.19
N GLU A 141 1.75 -14.14 -2.30
CA GLU A 141 1.46 -14.60 -0.94
C GLU A 141 0.49 -15.79 -0.94
N ASN A 142 -0.59 -15.72 -1.72
CA ASN A 142 -1.58 -16.80 -1.81
C ASN A 142 -1.02 -18.10 -2.40
N TYR A 143 -0.05 -17.99 -3.30
CA TYR A 143 0.59 -19.14 -3.95
C TYR A 143 1.98 -19.47 -3.39
N GLU A 144 2.29 -19.00 -2.16
CA GLU A 144 3.57 -19.25 -1.48
C GLU A 144 4.80 -18.92 -2.35
N SER A 145 4.69 -17.87 -3.18
CA SER A 145 5.71 -17.49 -4.16
C SER A 145 6.10 -18.60 -5.14
N LYS A 146 5.16 -19.50 -5.48
CA LYS A 146 5.34 -20.55 -6.47
C LYS A 146 4.40 -20.38 -7.65
N CYS A 147 4.86 -20.75 -8.83
CA CYS A 147 4.00 -20.79 -10.00
C CYS A 147 2.98 -21.94 -9.88
N CYS A 148 1.69 -21.62 -9.96
CA CYS A 148 0.61 -22.61 -9.87
C CYS A 148 0.60 -23.64 -11.02
N PHE A 149 1.28 -23.36 -12.13
CA PHE A 149 1.35 -24.26 -13.29
C PHE A 149 2.66 -25.03 -13.37
N SER A 150 3.81 -24.34 -13.18
CA SER A 150 5.13 -24.94 -13.39
C SER A 150 5.87 -25.30 -12.10
N GLY A 151 5.37 -24.85 -10.94
CA GLY A 151 6.04 -25.06 -9.65
C GLY A 151 7.33 -24.25 -9.45
N VAL A 152 7.69 -23.36 -10.40
CA VAL A 152 8.85 -22.48 -10.26
C VAL A 152 8.66 -21.59 -9.05
N ASP A 153 9.68 -21.51 -8.18
CA ASP A 153 9.70 -20.80 -6.90
C ASP A 153 10.66 -19.59 -6.88
N ILE A 154 11.01 -19.07 -8.06
CA ILE A 154 11.87 -17.89 -8.22
C ILE A 154 10.97 -16.67 -8.41
N PRO A 155 10.73 -15.81 -7.38
CA PRO A 155 9.76 -14.73 -7.46
C PRO A 155 10.03 -13.72 -8.59
N GLN A 156 11.29 -13.54 -9.00
CA GLN A 156 11.69 -12.64 -10.08
C GLN A 156 11.18 -13.09 -11.45
N LEU A 157 10.97 -14.40 -11.63
CA LEU A 157 10.48 -15.00 -12.88
C LEU A 157 8.96 -15.14 -12.90
N LEU A 158 8.27 -14.96 -11.76
CA LEU A 158 6.83 -15.10 -11.67
C LEU A 158 6.14 -13.82 -12.15
N VAL A 159 5.08 -14.00 -12.92
CA VAL A 159 4.18 -12.91 -13.36
C VAL A 159 2.80 -13.16 -12.78
N ALA A 160 2.27 -12.22 -12.01
CA ALA A 160 0.88 -12.24 -11.58
C ALA A 160 0.01 -11.71 -12.72
N SER A 161 -0.90 -12.53 -13.22
CA SER A 161 -1.81 -12.19 -14.32
C SER A 161 -3.26 -12.36 -13.87
N HIS A 162 -4.14 -11.45 -14.30
CA HIS A 162 -5.57 -11.59 -14.11
C HIS A 162 -6.12 -12.62 -15.10
N ILE A 163 -6.96 -13.52 -14.63
CA ILE A 163 -7.66 -14.49 -15.47
C ILE A 163 -8.73 -13.77 -16.31
N VAL A 164 -9.42 -12.82 -15.68
CA VAL A 164 -10.37 -11.93 -16.37
C VAL A 164 -9.64 -10.63 -16.73
N PRO A 165 -9.70 -10.18 -18.00
CA PRO A 165 -9.05 -8.96 -18.41
C PRO A 165 -9.46 -7.77 -17.53
N TRP A 166 -8.50 -6.93 -17.17
CA TRP A 166 -8.69 -5.75 -16.31
C TRP A 166 -9.81 -4.81 -16.76
N ALA A 167 -10.03 -4.73 -18.08
CA ALA A 167 -11.04 -3.87 -18.67
C ALA A 167 -12.48 -4.40 -18.51
N ASP A 168 -12.65 -5.72 -18.36
CA ASP A 168 -13.96 -6.36 -18.49
C ASP A 168 -14.73 -6.37 -17.16
N ARG A 169 -14.04 -6.41 -16.02
CA ARG A 169 -14.68 -6.49 -14.71
C ARG A 169 -13.92 -5.70 -13.64
N GLU A 170 -14.51 -4.58 -13.22
CA GLU A 170 -13.91 -3.72 -12.18
C GLU A 170 -13.94 -4.36 -10.80
N ASP A 171 -14.97 -5.14 -10.51
CA ASP A 171 -15.22 -5.78 -9.22
C ASP A 171 -14.17 -6.85 -8.84
N VAL A 172 -13.47 -7.41 -9.83
CA VAL A 172 -12.44 -8.46 -9.58
C VAL A 172 -11.00 -8.00 -9.80
N ARG A 173 -10.77 -6.71 -10.11
CA ARG A 173 -9.45 -6.18 -10.45
C ARG A 173 -8.37 -6.41 -9.40
N LEU A 174 -8.74 -6.47 -8.14
CA LEU A 174 -7.83 -6.67 -7.01
C LEU A 174 -8.03 -8.04 -6.33
N ASN A 175 -8.92 -8.88 -6.87
CA ASN A 175 -9.15 -10.20 -6.33
C ASN A 175 -8.02 -11.16 -6.76
N PRO A 176 -7.22 -11.70 -5.83
CA PRO A 176 -6.10 -12.59 -6.13
C PRO A 176 -6.50 -14.05 -6.35
N ARG A 177 -7.81 -14.34 -6.38
CA ARG A 177 -8.36 -15.69 -6.57
C ARG A 177 -8.78 -15.95 -7.98
#